data_d2ad51b481e1f3fa4f1d9c206cec12eb
#
_entry.id   d2ad51b481e1f3fa4f1d9c206cec12eb
#
_cell.length_a   1.000
_cell.length_b   1.000
_cell.length_c   1.000
_cell.angle_alpha   90.00
_cell.angle_beta   90.00
_cell.angle_gamma   90.00
#
_symmetry.space_group_name_H-M   'P 1'
#
loop_
_entity.id
_entity.type
_entity.pdbx_description
1 polymer ?
#
loop_
_entity_poly.entity_id
_entity_poly.type
_entity_poly.pdbx_seq_one_letter_code
_entity_poly.pdbx_strand_id
1 'polypeptide(L)'
;MILWTVLMVVLFVAMIAGMVYLITRIRKFTFIKKLAGGSRKKATLLSTAVITGVVAFFWLLWGFINAVIILLHLIVFWLVSEGIFSLVRKKRGGEFQRYYAGVVVVLFTIGYLGAGWYQAHHVWEKTYTITTDKKVGNFRAALISDSHTGTTFHGKGFAEHLKEIEKQNPDVLLVAGDFVDDDTTKEDMIRCCEALGQVKTTYGVYYVFGNHDKGYYSPDYRGYSGDDLVAELEANGVHVLQDENELIDDRIYIVGRRDRSEEAKQGRVDMETLTADLDDSHFSIVMDHQPCDYEAQAASGVDLVVSGHTHGGQLFPLMQFENLMALGGDDKVYGYEKRENTNFIVTSGISDWAIKFKTGCRSEYVLIDIQGEA
;
A
#
# COMPACT_ATOMS: atom_id res chain seq x y z
N MET A 1 22.59 2.69 -5.48
CA MET A 1 23.11 1.72 -4.48
C MET A 1 23.75 2.38 -3.25
N ILE A 2 24.80 3.22 -3.36
CA ILE A 2 25.51 3.80 -2.20
C ILE A 2 24.58 4.57 -1.26
N LEU A 3 23.69 5.41 -1.77
CA LEU A 3 22.74 6.20 -0.96
C LEU A 3 21.82 5.30 -0.12
N TRP A 4 21.26 4.25 -0.70
CA TRP A 4 20.41 3.28 -0.01
C TRP A 4 21.17 2.53 1.09
N THR A 5 22.41 2.10 0.79
CA THR A 5 23.27 1.43 1.80
C THR A 5 23.56 2.37 2.97
N VAL A 6 23.89 3.63 2.71
CA VAL A 6 24.13 4.63 3.76
C VAL A 6 22.87 4.87 4.59
N LEU A 7 21.71 5.01 3.94
CA LEU A 7 20.42 5.19 4.63
C LEU A 7 20.12 4.01 5.55
N MET A 8 20.28 2.78 5.06
CA MET A 8 20.04 1.56 5.86
C MET A 8 20.98 1.47 7.07
N VAL A 9 22.27 1.81 6.90
CA VAL A 9 23.23 1.85 8.02
C VAL A 9 22.84 2.90 9.04
N VAL A 10 22.44 4.10 8.60
CA VAL A 10 21.99 5.18 9.49
C VAL A 10 20.75 4.75 10.28
N LEU A 11 19.77 4.16 9.61
CA LEU A 11 18.55 3.64 10.25
C LEU A 11 18.87 2.55 11.29
N PHE A 12 19.77 1.63 10.95
CA PHE A 12 20.19 0.58 11.88
C PHE A 12 20.88 1.14 13.14
N VAL A 13 21.81 2.09 12.97
CA VAL A 13 22.47 2.78 14.07
C VAL A 13 21.47 3.57 14.92
N ALA A 14 20.55 4.30 14.27
CA ALA A 14 19.50 5.04 14.96
C ALA A 14 18.56 4.10 15.76
N MET A 15 18.25 2.93 15.24
CA MET A 15 17.45 1.92 15.93
C MET A 15 18.17 1.39 17.20
N ILE A 16 19.46 1.06 17.10
CA ILE A 16 20.24 0.63 18.27
C ILE A 16 20.30 1.74 19.32
N ALA A 17 20.60 2.97 18.92
CA ALA A 17 20.63 4.13 19.82
C ALA A 17 19.25 4.35 20.46
N GLY A 18 18.18 4.20 19.69
CA GLY A 18 16.80 4.26 20.15
C GLY A 18 16.46 3.19 21.18
N MET A 19 16.88 1.94 20.97
CA MET A 19 16.70 0.87 21.98
C MET A 19 17.41 1.20 23.29
N VAL A 20 18.67 1.64 23.22
CA VAL A 20 19.42 2.09 24.41
C VAL A 20 18.68 3.24 25.11
N TYR A 21 18.17 4.20 24.34
CA TYR A 21 17.36 5.30 24.86
C TYR A 21 16.11 4.77 25.59
N LEU A 22 15.32 3.87 24.97
CA LEU A 22 14.11 3.28 25.58
C LEU A 22 14.44 2.55 26.89
N ILE A 23 15.53 1.79 26.96
CA ILE A 23 15.99 1.15 28.21
C ILE A 23 16.14 2.20 29.31
N THR A 24 16.72 3.37 29.00
CA THR A 24 16.87 4.44 29.99
C THR A 24 15.55 5.03 30.45
N ARG A 25 14.51 4.98 29.61
CA ARG A 25 13.18 5.51 29.90
C ARG A 25 12.32 4.52 30.67
N ILE A 26 12.32 3.25 30.29
CA ILE A 26 11.59 2.18 31.00
C ILE A 26 12.06 2.04 32.45
N ARG A 27 13.34 2.23 32.74
CA ARG A 27 13.86 2.27 34.12
C ARG A 27 13.17 3.32 34.99
N LYS A 28 12.57 4.37 34.45
CA LYS A 28 11.89 5.42 35.23
C LYS A 28 10.56 4.96 35.83
N PHE A 29 9.95 3.91 35.29
CA PHE A 29 8.68 3.39 35.80
C PHE A 29 8.82 2.86 37.24
N THR A 30 7.83 3.18 38.10
CA THR A 30 7.82 2.83 39.52
C THR A 30 7.86 1.31 39.70
N PHE A 31 7.18 0.52 38.87
CA PHE A 31 7.17 -0.92 38.96
C PHE A 31 8.55 -1.53 38.70
N ILE A 32 9.27 -1.02 37.67
CA ILE A 32 10.67 -1.44 37.38
C ILE A 32 11.57 -1.11 38.53
N LYS A 33 11.47 0.10 39.13
CA LYS A 33 12.28 0.52 40.29
C LYS A 33 12.03 -0.38 41.50
N LYS A 34 10.76 -0.74 41.75
CA LYS A 34 10.38 -1.64 42.87
C LYS A 34 10.95 -3.05 42.65
N LEU A 35 10.76 -3.64 41.44
CA LEU A 35 11.30 -4.97 41.14
C LEU A 35 12.83 -5.03 41.18
N ALA A 36 13.49 -3.94 40.83
CA ALA A 36 14.95 -3.83 40.87
C ALA A 36 15.52 -3.65 42.28
N GLY A 37 14.70 -3.40 43.31
CA GLY A 37 15.13 -3.16 44.67
C GLY A 37 16.12 -1.99 44.79
N GLY A 38 15.97 -0.94 43.98
CA GLY A 38 16.89 0.22 43.95
C GLY A 38 18.18 0.01 43.14
N SER A 39 18.48 -1.21 42.69
CA SER A 39 19.67 -1.52 41.91
C SER A 39 19.56 -1.02 40.46
N ARG A 40 20.43 -0.11 40.04
CA ARG A 40 20.47 0.39 38.64
C ARG A 40 20.76 -0.71 37.63
N LYS A 41 21.66 -1.67 37.98
CA LYS A 41 21.98 -2.83 37.11
C LYS A 41 20.78 -3.71 36.88
N LYS A 42 20.05 -4.07 37.97
CA LYS A 42 18.80 -4.87 37.86
C LYS A 42 17.72 -4.13 37.08
N ALA A 43 17.54 -2.84 37.30
CA ALA A 43 16.58 -2.02 36.55
C ALA A 43 16.93 -1.97 35.04
N THR A 44 18.20 -1.88 34.67
CA THR A 44 18.64 -1.96 33.29
C THR A 44 18.31 -3.32 32.67
N LEU A 45 18.67 -4.41 33.37
CA LEU A 45 18.39 -5.78 32.88
C LEU A 45 16.90 -6.02 32.68
N LEU A 46 16.07 -5.63 33.64
CA LEU A 46 14.61 -5.74 33.53
C LEU A 46 14.06 -4.91 32.35
N SER A 47 14.56 -3.69 32.16
CA SER A 47 14.13 -2.83 31.06
C SER A 47 14.54 -3.39 29.69
N THR A 48 15.75 -3.97 29.61
CA THR A 48 16.21 -4.67 28.40
C THR A 48 15.31 -5.86 28.11
N ALA A 49 15.01 -6.69 29.12
CA ALA A 49 14.12 -7.84 28.97
C ALA A 49 12.71 -7.44 28.48
N VAL A 50 12.16 -6.33 28.98
CA VAL A 50 10.86 -5.80 28.52
C VAL A 50 10.92 -5.42 27.04
N ILE A 51 11.92 -4.65 26.60
CA ILE A 51 12.03 -4.24 25.18
C ILE A 51 12.24 -5.46 24.30
N THR A 52 13.20 -6.33 24.64
CA THR A 52 13.45 -7.54 23.86
C THR A 52 12.23 -8.44 23.81
N GLY A 53 11.48 -8.57 24.90
CA GLY A 53 10.23 -9.32 24.94
C GLY A 53 9.16 -8.73 24.04
N VAL A 54 8.99 -7.40 24.03
CA VAL A 54 8.03 -6.71 23.13
C VAL A 54 8.43 -6.91 21.67
N VAL A 55 9.70 -6.70 21.33
CA VAL A 55 10.18 -6.88 19.95
C VAL A 55 10.03 -8.32 19.51
N ALA A 56 10.44 -9.30 20.34
CA ALA A 56 10.30 -10.72 20.03
C ALA A 56 8.83 -11.14 19.88
N PHE A 57 7.94 -10.63 20.74
CA PHE A 57 6.50 -10.93 20.66
C PHE A 57 5.90 -10.48 19.32
N PHE A 58 6.16 -9.23 18.91
CA PHE A 58 5.62 -8.72 17.63
C PHE A 58 6.34 -9.33 16.43
N TRP A 59 7.63 -9.65 16.53
CA TRP A 59 8.33 -10.39 15.48
C TRP A 59 7.70 -11.77 15.23
N LEU A 60 7.41 -12.51 16.27
CA LEU A 60 6.76 -13.82 16.15
C LEU A 60 5.31 -13.72 15.68
N LEU A 61 4.60 -12.64 16.03
CA LEU A 61 3.19 -12.45 15.68
C LEU A 61 3.00 -11.91 14.26
N TRP A 62 3.80 -10.92 13.85
CA TRP A 62 3.59 -10.15 12.62
C TRP A 62 4.83 -10.00 11.72
N GLY A 63 5.92 -10.68 12.05
CA GLY A 63 7.17 -10.61 11.31
C GLY A 63 8.09 -9.46 11.73
N PHE A 64 9.33 -9.53 11.24
CA PHE A 64 10.41 -8.63 11.64
C PHE A 64 10.11 -7.16 11.32
N ILE A 65 9.62 -6.87 10.10
CA ILE A 65 9.34 -5.51 9.63
C ILE A 65 8.36 -4.81 10.56
N ASN A 66 7.26 -5.48 10.91
CA ASN A 66 6.24 -4.91 11.81
C ASN A 66 6.77 -4.65 13.23
N ALA A 67 7.62 -5.53 13.75
CA ALA A 67 8.27 -5.31 15.04
C ALA A 67 9.19 -4.07 15.02
N VAL A 68 9.93 -3.86 13.92
CA VAL A 68 10.76 -2.67 13.71
C VAL A 68 9.90 -1.41 13.63
N ILE A 69 8.81 -1.43 12.88
CA ILE A 69 7.88 -0.29 12.75
C ILE A 69 7.31 0.11 14.12
N ILE A 70 6.88 -0.86 14.93
CA ILE A 70 6.38 -0.62 16.29
C ILE A 70 7.47 0.02 17.15
N LEU A 71 8.70 -0.52 17.10
CA LEU A 71 9.83 -0.01 17.84
C LEU A 71 10.18 1.43 17.47
N LEU A 72 10.21 1.75 16.18
CA LEU A 72 10.48 3.10 15.68
C LEU A 72 9.42 4.10 16.13
N HIS A 73 8.14 3.74 16.07
CA HIS A 73 7.05 4.59 16.59
C HIS A 73 7.20 4.83 18.09
N LEU A 74 7.52 3.79 18.88
CA LEU A 74 7.79 3.94 20.30
C LEU A 74 8.95 4.91 20.56
N ILE A 75 10.04 4.81 19.82
CA ILE A 75 11.22 5.71 19.97
C ILE A 75 10.80 7.15 19.67
N VAL A 76 10.18 7.40 18.51
CA VAL A 76 9.79 8.75 18.09
C VAL A 76 8.80 9.38 19.07
N PHE A 77 7.74 8.65 19.42
CA PHE A 77 6.73 9.19 20.33
C PHE A 77 7.29 9.41 21.74
N TRP A 78 8.26 8.60 22.15
CA TRP A 78 8.92 8.82 23.44
C TRP A 78 9.80 10.08 23.46
N LEU A 79 10.54 10.31 22.37
CA LEU A 79 11.33 11.54 22.20
C LEU A 79 10.42 12.78 22.24
N VAL A 80 9.33 12.76 21.47
CA VAL A 80 8.36 13.86 21.44
C VAL A 80 7.72 14.09 22.82
N SER A 81 7.25 13.03 23.47
CA SER A 81 6.63 13.12 24.79
C SER A 81 7.58 13.66 25.85
N GLU A 82 8.81 13.17 25.90
CA GLU A 82 9.82 13.70 26.86
C GLU A 82 10.10 15.19 26.61
N GLY A 83 10.15 15.61 25.35
CA GLY A 83 10.27 17.02 24.99
C GLY A 83 9.11 17.85 25.54
N ILE A 84 7.86 17.41 25.26
CA ILE A 84 6.66 18.08 25.75
C ILE A 84 6.64 18.14 27.29
N PHE A 85 6.84 17.00 27.95
CA PHE A 85 6.86 16.95 29.41
C PHE A 85 8.03 17.75 30.04
N SER A 86 9.16 17.90 29.34
CA SER A 86 10.25 18.77 29.77
C SER A 86 9.83 20.24 29.76
N LEU A 87 9.15 20.70 28.70
CA LEU A 87 8.62 22.06 28.61
C LEU A 87 7.56 22.32 29.70
N VAL A 88 6.65 21.36 29.92
CA VAL A 88 5.62 21.45 30.96
C VAL A 88 6.25 21.54 32.35
N ARG A 89 7.28 20.70 32.65
CA ARG A 89 8.01 20.79 33.93
C ARG A 89 8.65 22.15 34.13
N LYS A 90 9.30 22.69 33.09
CA LYS A 90 9.92 24.02 33.13
C LYS A 90 8.89 25.11 33.43
N LYS A 91 7.73 25.05 32.76
CA LYS A 91 6.63 26.04 32.96
C LYS A 91 5.98 25.91 34.33
N ARG A 92 5.83 24.68 34.85
CA ARG A 92 5.20 24.39 36.15
C ARG A 92 6.13 24.69 37.34
N GLY A 93 7.44 24.74 37.14
CA GLY A 93 8.42 24.93 38.21
C GLY A 93 8.65 23.71 39.11
N GLY A 94 8.38 22.48 38.63
CA GLY A 94 8.56 21.28 39.44
C GLY A 94 8.42 19.94 38.70
N GLU A 95 8.96 18.89 39.34
CA GLU A 95 8.92 17.52 38.82
C GLU A 95 7.55 16.86 39.07
N PHE A 96 7.17 15.91 38.21
CA PHE A 96 5.99 15.08 38.41
C PHE A 96 6.28 13.95 39.39
N GLN A 97 5.30 13.60 40.24
CA GLN A 97 5.42 12.50 41.21
C GLN A 97 5.59 11.13 40.54
N ARG A 98 5.02 10.97 39.34
CA ARG A 98 5.07 9.73 38.55
C ARG A 98 5.59 10.02 37.15
N TYR A 99 6.04 8.96 36.48
CA TYR A 99 6.56 9.04 35.12
C TYR A 99 5.42 9.03 34.07
N TYR A 100 4.63 10.12 34.06
CA TYR A 100 3.47 10.25 33.15
C TYR A 100 3.86 10.26 31.68
N ALA A 101 5.00 10.83 31.31
CA ALA A 101 5.51 10.83 29.93
C ALA A 101 5.54 9.41 29.34
N GLY A 102 6.06 8.43 30.08
CA GLY A 102 6.12 7.04 29.62
C GLY A 102 4.73 6.40 29.50
N VAL A 103 3.81 6.70 30.42
CA VAL A 103 2.43 6.17 30.34
C VAL A 103 1.71 6.72 29.11
N VAL A 104 1.81 8.04 28.88
CA VAL A 104 1.20 8.70 27.72
C VAL A 104 1.71 8.11 26.42
N VAL A 105 3.03 7.89 26.28
CA VAL A 105 3.61 7.28 25.07
C VAL A 105 3.06 5.90 24.81
N VAL A 106 3.05 5.02 25.82
CA VAL A 106 2.57 3.64 25.63
C VAL A 106 1.11 3.64 25.17
N LEU A 107 0.24 4.41 25.85
CA LEU A 107 -1.16 4.49 25.49
C LEU A 107 -1.37 5.14 24.11
N PHE A 108 -0.63 6.19 23.79
CA PHE A 108 -0.69 6.84 22.49
C PHE A 108 -0.22 5.90 21.37
N THR A 109 0.90 5.18 21.56
CA THR A 109 1.40 4.22 20.56
C THR A 109 0.39 3.11 20.31
N ILE A 110 -0.22 2.55 21.35
CA ILE A 110 -1.25 1.53 21.22
C ILE A 110 -2.46 2.07 20.44
N GLY A 111 -2.94 3.26 20.80
CA GLY A 111 -4.08 3.89 20.10
C GLY A 111 -3.77 4.24 18.64
N TYR A 112 -2.59 4.83 18.40
CA TYR A 112 -2.15 5.25 17.06
C TYR A 112 -1.95 4.06 16.12
N LEU A 113 -1.19 3.05 16.54
CA LEU A 113 -0.97 1.86 15.74
C LEU A 113 -2.23 0.96 15.68
N GLY A 114 -3.06 0.96 16.71
CA GLY A 114 -4.37 0.31 16.66
C GLY A 114 -5.30 0.92 15.63
N ALA A 115 -5.33 2.25 15.52
CA ALA A 115 -6.03 2.95 14.46
C ALA A 115 -5.41 2.65 13.09
N GLY A 116 -4.08 2.66 12.97
CA GLY A 116 -3.37 2.30 11.74
C GLY A 116 -3.65 0.86 11.29
N TRP A 117 -3.73 -0.08 12.25
CA TRP A 117 -4.12 -1.45 11.96
C TRP A 117 -5.55 -1.53 11.41
N TYR A 118 -6.48 -0.81 12.03
CA TYR A 118 -7.86 -0.75 11.55
C TYR A 118 -7.94 -0.14 10.14
N GLN A 119 -7.16 0.91 9.85
CA GLN A 119 -7.10 1.53 8.53
C GLN A 119 -6.51 0.62 7.45
N ALA A 120 -5.59 -0.28 7.79
CA ALA A 120 -5.04 -1.26 6.86
C ALA A 120 -5.98 -2.45 6.58
N HIS A 121 -6.79 -2.87 7.59
CA HIS A 121 -7.61 -4.09 7.50
C HIS A 121 -9.09 -3.83 7.19
N HIS A 122 -9.54 -2.58 7.24
CA HIS A 122 -10.86 -2.18 6.78
C HIS A 122 -10.72 -1.51 5.42
N VAL A 123 -11.48 -1.97 4.44
CA VAL A 123 -11.45 -1.44 3.07
C VAL A 123 -12.59 -0.45 2.90
N TRP A 124 -12.27 0.78 2.48
CA TRP A 124 -13.25 1.84 2.23
C TRP A 124 -13.55 1.99 0.75
N GLU A 125 -14.75 2.40 0.46
CA GLU A 125 -15.12 2.89 -0.87
C GLU A 125 -14.62 4.32 -1.08
N LYS A 126 -14.06 4.56 -2.27
CA LYS A 126 -13.71 5.88 -2.77
C LYS A 126 -14.32 6.07 -4.15
N THR A 127 -15.03 7.18 -4.37
CA THR A 127 -15.66 7.44 -5.67
C THR A 127 -15.08 8.67 -6.35
N TYR A 128 -14.86 8.57 -7.65
CA TYR A 128 -14.54 9.66 -8.55
C TYR A 128 -15.56 9.72 -9.68
N THR A 129 -15.90 10.92 -10.15
CA THR A 129 -16.76 11.13 -11.31
C THR A 129 -15.96 11.83 -12.40
N ILE A 130 -15.95 11.27 -13.60
CA ILE A 130 -15.29 11.80 -14.78
C ILE A 130 -16.37 12.12 -15.82
N THR A 131 -16.37 13.35 -16.33
CA THR A 131 -17.26 13.77 -17.41
C THR A 131 -16.48 13.87 -18.71
N THR A 132 -17.09 13.43 -19.81
CA THR A 132 -16.51 13.45 -21.16
C THR A 132 -17.57 13.81 -22.19
N ASP A 133 -17.14 14.38 -23.31
CA ASP A 133 -17.98 14.65 -24.47
C ASP A 133 -18.10 13.42 -25.40
N LYS A 134 -17.39 12.34 -25.10
CA LYS A 134 -17.43 11.09 -25.87
C LYS A 134 -18.71 10.30 -25.58
N LYS A 135 -19.15 9.48 -26.56
CA LYS A 135 -20.37 8.65 -26.46
C LYS A 135 -20.14 7.42 -25.59
N VAL A 136 -20.14 7.59 -24.29
CA VAL A 136 -19.95 6.52 -23.30
C VAL A 136 -21.26 6.19 -22.58
N GLY A 137 -22.19 7.16 -22.51
CA GLY A 137 -23.33 7.08 -21.62
C GLY A 137 -22.89 7.10 -20.16
N ASN A 138 -23.56 6.31 -19.32
CA ASN A 138 -23.12 6.08 -17.94
C ASN A 138 -22.36 4.75 -17.88
N PHE A 139 -21.14 4.78 -17.36
CA PHE A 139 -20.30 3.61 -17.19
C PHE A 139 -19.60 3.66 -15.84
N ARG A 140 -19.62 2.57 -15.10
CA ARG A 140 -18.97 2.45 -13.78
C ARG A 140 -17.86 1.43 -13.82
N ALA A 141 -16.61 1.87 -13.63
CA ALA A 141 -15.48 0.99 -13.38
C ALA A 141 -15.24 0.87 -11.86
N ALA A 142 -14.96 -0.34 -11.39
CA ALA A 142 -14.35 -0.56 -10.09
C ALA A 142 -12.85 -0.81 -10.28
N LEU A 143 -12.03 -0.20 -9.43
CA LEU A 143 -10.58 -0.35 -9.44
C LEU A 143 -10.12 -0.91 -8.11
N ILE A 144 -9.32 -1.94 -8.15
CA ILE A 144 -8.51 -2.46 -7.05
C ILE A 144 -7.05 -2.58 -7.48
N SER A 145 -6.13 -2.49 -6.54
CA SER A 145 -4.69 -2.69 -6.71
C SER A 145 -4.07 -3.12 -5.40
N ASP A 146 -2.83 -3.60 -5.44
CA ASP A 146 -2.01 -3.82 -4.26
C ASP A 146 -2.69 -4.73 -3.21
N SER A 147 -3.18 -5.87 -3.67
CA SER A 147 -3.80 -6.85 -2.78
C SER A 147 -2.79 -7.52 -1.87
N HIS A 148 -1.57 -7.78 -2.37
CA HIS A 148 -0.50 -8.48 -1.64
C HIS A 148 -1.06 -9.55 -0.71
N THR A 149 -1.81 -10.47 -1.33
CA THR A 149 -2.63 -11.45 -0.62
C THR A 149 -1.78 -12.23 0.39
N GLY A 150 -2.20 -12.18 1.67
CA GLY A 150 -1.46 -12.70 2.81
C GLY A 150 -1.04 -11.62 3.82
N THR A 151 -1.01 -10.35 3.42
CA THR A 151 -0.62 -9.25 4.32
C THR A 151 -1.76 -8.83 5.25
N THR A 152 -2.88 -8.34 4.73
CA THR A 152 -4.03 -7.93 5.57
C THR A 152 -5.20 -8.89 5.50
N PHE A 153 -5.31 -9.65 4.43
CA PHE A 153 -6.28 -10.73 4.24
C PHE A 153 -5.68 -11.88 3.41
N HIS A 154 -6.32 -13.03 3.45
CA HIS A 154 -6.08 -14.20 2.62
C HIS A 154 -7.20 -14.36 1.59
N GLY A 155 -7.15 -15.38 0.72
CA GLY A 155 -8.11 -15.58 -0.35
C GLY A 155 -9.58 -15.49 0.05
N LYS A 156 -9.97 -15.98 1.24
CA LYS A 156 -11.34 -15.81 1.76
C LYS A 156 -11.71 -14.35 2.01
N GLY A 157 -10.82 -13.57 2.64
CA GLY A 157 -11.05 -12.15 2.90
C GLY A 157 -11.10 -11.34 1.61
N PHE A 158 -10.26 -11.68 0.63
CA PHE A 158 -10.32 -11.09 -0.70
C PHE A 158 -11.69 -11.31 -1.36
N ALA A 159 -12.20 -12.55 -1.35
CA ALA A 159 -13.52 -12.86 -1.88
C ALA A 159 -14.66 -12.11 -1.17
N GLU A 160 -14.52 -11.82 0.14
CA GLU A 160 -15.50 -10.99 0.87
C GLU A 160 -15.47 -9.54 0.39
N HIS A 161 -14.29 -8.96 0.15
CA HIS A 161 -14.17 -7.62 -0.42
C HIS A 161 -14.75 -7.52 -1.84
N LEU A 162 -14.50 -8.52 -2.69
CA LEU A 162 -15.08 -8.56 -4.04
C LEU A 162 -16.61 -8.57 -4.01
N LYS A 163 -17.24 -9.25 -3.05
CA LYS A 163 -18.69 -9.22 -2.88
C LYS A 163 -19.23 -7.83 -2.49
N GLU A 164 -18.48 -7.05 -1.72
CA GLU A 164 -18.86 -5.67 -1.41
C GLU A 164 -18.74 -4.78 -2.65
N ILE A 165 -17.72 -4.99 -3.48
CA ILE A 165 -17.53 -4.29 -4.76
C ILE A 165 -18.67 -4.67 -5.74
N GLU A 166 -19.03 -5.96 -5.85
CA GLU A 166 -20.12 -6.44 -6.71
C GLU A 166 -21.45 -5.75 -6.39
N LYS A 167 -21.74 -5.45 -5.12
CA LYS A 167 -22.97 -4.73 -4.71
C LYS A 167 -23.09 -3.31 -5.29
N GLN A 168 -21.96 -2.73 -5.71
CA GLN A 168 -21.92 -1.41 -6.35
C GLN A 168 -22.28 -1.47 -7.83
N ASN A 169 -22.55 -2.68 -8.37
CA ASN A 169 -22.89 -2.96 -9.76
C ASN A 169 -21.92 -2.31 -10.76
N PRO A 170 -20.61 -2.60 -10.68
CA PRO A 170 -19.67 -2.09 -11.66
C PRO A 170 -19.87 -2.76 -13.02
N ASP A 171 -19.67 -2.01 -14.09
CA ASP A 171 -19.67 -2.52 -15.45
C ASP A 171 -18.40 -3.32 -15.75
N VAL A 172 -17.28 -2.94 -15.14
CA VAL A 172 -15.98 -3.62 -15.26
C VAL A 172 -15.25 -3.58 -13.93
N LEU A 173 -14.44 -4.60 -13.66
CA LEU A 173 -13.46 -4.59 -12.55
C LEU A 173 -12.04 -4.51 -13.11
N LEU A 174 -11.29 -3.50 -12.70
CA LEU A 174 -9.91 -3.26 -13.07
C LEU A 174 -8.99 -3.67 -11.90
N VAL A 175 -8.05 -4.57 -12.15
CA VAL A 175 -7.04 -5.03 -11.17
C VAL A 175 -5.68 -4.50 -11.62
N ALA A 176 -5.26 -3.39 -11.02
CA ALA A 176 -4.08 -2.64 -11.45
C ALA A 176 -2.80 -3.10 -10.74
N GLY A 177 -2.53 -4.40 -10.74
CA GLY A 177 -1.24 -4.99 -10.32
C GLY A 177 -1.04 -5.17 -8.81
N ASP A 178 0.10 -5.77 -8.48
CA ASP A 178 0.52 -6.19 -7.14
C ASP A 178 -0.57 -6.98 -6.40
N PHE A 179 -1.15 -7.91 -7.16
CA PHE A 179 -2.18 -8.83 -6.70
C PHE A 179 -1.62 -9.87 -5.73
N VAL A 180 -0.45 -10.39 -6.05
CA VAL A 180 0.32 -11.34 -5.25
C VAL A 180 1.77 -10.84 -5.07
N ASP A 181 2.49 -11.45 -4.13
CA ASP A 181 3.91 -11.21 -3.91
C ASP A 181 4.66 -12.52 -3.59
N ASP A 182 5.91 -12.42 -3.16
CA ASP A 182 6.71 -13.58 -2.82
C ASP A 182 6.22 -14.33 -1.57
N ASP A 183 5.49 -13.68 -0.68
CA ASP A 183 4.93 -14.27 0.55
C ASP A 183 3.50 -14.83 0.34
N THR A 184 2.90 -14.61 -0.83
CA THR A 184 1.59 -15.16 -1.19
C THR A 184 1.70 -16.66 -1.48
N THR A 185 0.96 -17.48 -0.74
CA THR A 185 0.94 -18.92 -0.96
C THR A 185 0.23 -19.26 -2.29
N LYS A 186 0.63 -20.39 -2.92
CA LYS A 186 -0.05 -20.89 -4.12
C LYS A 186 -1.55 -21.11 -3.90
N GLU A 187 -1.94 -21.60 -2.73
CA GLU A 187 -3.34 -21.81 -2.37
C GLU A 187 -4.12 -20.48 -2.33
N ASP A 188 -3.55 -19.44 -1.74
CA ASP A 188 -4.19 -18.12 -1.71
C ASP A 188 -4.26 -17.51 -3.13
N MET A 189 -3.22 -17.65 -3.94
CA MET A 189 -3.21 -17.20 -5.34
C MET A 189 -4.37 -17.83 -6.12
N ILE A 190 -4.51 -19.16 -6.09
CA ILE A 190 -5.59 -19.88 -6.76
C ILE A 190 -6.96 -19.40 -6.26
N ARG A 191 -7.17 -19.32 -4.94
CA ARG A 191 -8.45 -18.86 -4.37
C ARG A 191 -8.80 -17.43 -4.75
N CYS A 192 -7.80 -16.57 -4.89
CA CYS A 192 -8.04 -15.19 -5.31
C CYS A 192 -8.41 -15.12 -6.81
N CYS A 193 -7.76 -15.91 -7.67
CA CYS A 193 -8.12 -16.02 -9.10
C CYS A 193 -9.55 -16.58 -9.28
N GLU A 194 -9.90 -17.65 -8.53
CA GLU A 194 -11.28 -18.18 -8.50
C GLU A 194 -12.29 -17.12 -8.04
N ALA A 195 -11.93 -16.30 -7.05
CA ALA A 195 -12.80 -15.24 -6.56
C ALA A 195 -13.00 -14.14 -7.60
N LEU A 196 -11.97 -13.74 -8.35
CA LEU A 196 -12.08 -12.80 -9.48
C LEU A 196 -13.02 -13.33 -10.57
N GLY A 197 -12.91 -14.62 -10.93
CA GLY A 197 -13.79 -15.25 -11.91
C GLY A 197 -15.25 -15.35 -11.50
N GLN A 198 -15.56 -15.20 -10.20
CA GLN A 198 -16.92 -15.23 -9.67
C GLN A 198 -17.59 -13.86 -9.58
N VAL A 199 -16.84 -12.76 -9.72
CA VAL A 199 -17.38 -11.39 -9.66
C VAL A 199 -18.28 -11.12 -10.86
N LYS A 200 -19.47 -10.62 -10.57
CA LYS A 200 -20.42 -10.25 -11.64
C LYS A 200 -20.23 -8.81 -12.04
N THR A 201 -19.75 -8.63 -13.23
CA THR A 201 -19.66 -7.35 -13.95
C THR A 201 -20.24 -7.52 -15.34
N THR A 202 -20.58 -6.42 -16.02
CA THR A 202 -21.14 -6.47 -17.38
C THR A 202 -20.08 -6.90 -18.40
N TYR A 203 -18.84 -6.39 -18.23
CA TYR A 203 -17.76 -6.54 -19.22
C TYR A 203 -16.54 -7.29 -18.69
N GLY A 204 -16.68 -8.01 -17.57
CA GLY A 204 -15.61 -8.87 -17.04
C GLY A 204 -14.61 -8.16 -16.10
N VAL A 205 -13.49 -8.84 -15.91
CA VAL A 205 -12.40 -8.43 -15.04
C VAL A 205 -11.12 -8.29 -15.87
N TYR A 206 -10.45 -7.16 -15.78
CA TYR A 206 -9.19 -6.86 -16.47
C TYR A 206 -8.06 -6.76 -15.48
N TYR A 207 -6.93 -7.30 -15.85
CA TYR A 207 -5.75 -7.41 -15.00
C TYR A 207 -4.50 -6.93 -15.73
N VAL A 208 -3.66 -6.15 -15.03
CA VAL A 208 -2.29 -5.86 -15.42
C VAL A 208 -1.34 -6.24 -14.30
N PHE A 209 -0.10 -6.56 -14.65
CA PHE A 209 0.94 -6.87 -13.68
C PHE A 209 1.44 -5.65 -12.92
N GLY A 210 1.73 -5.83 -11.63
CA GLY A 210 2.60 -4.96 -10.86
C GLY A 210 4.00 -5.56 -10.73
N ASN A 211 4.88 -4.83 -10.03
CA ASN A 211 6.28 -5.24 -9.90
C ASN A 211 6.48 -6.46 -8.98
N HIS A 212 5.52 -6.80 -8.12
CA HIS A 212 5.60 -7.97 -7.24
C HIS A 212 5.01 -9.25 -7.85
N ASP A 213 4.10 -9.16 -8.80
CA ASP A 213 3.31 -10.30 -9.27
C ASP A 213 4.14 -11.44 -9.87
N LYS A 214 5.23 -11.10 -10.58
CA LYS A 214 6.14 -12.10 -11.14
C LYS A 214 7.16 -12.65 -10.11
N GLY A 215 7.20 -12.06 -8.91
CA GLY A 215 8.12 -12.41 -7.83
C GLY A 215 9.55 -11.92 -8.04
N TYR A 216 10.25 -11.66 -6.95
CA TYR A 216 11.67 -11.29 -6.93
C TYR A 216 12.59 -12.49 -6.70
N TYR A 217 12.03 -13.60 -6.17
CA TYR A 217 12.78 -14.84 -5.90
C TYR A 217 12.43 -15.92 -6.91
N SER A 218 13.14 -17.07 -6.81
CA SER A 218 12.81 -18.24 -7.62
C SER A 218 11.36 -18.68 -7.42
N PRO A 219 10.63 -19.12 -8.46
CA PRO A 219 9.29 -19.68 -8.34
C PRO A 219 9.16 -20.78 -7.29
N ASP A 220 10.24 -21.54 -7.01
CA ASP A 220 10.25 -22.56 -5.96
C ASP A 220 9.99 -22.00 -4.56
N TYR A 221 10.24 -20.70 -4.32
CA TYR A 221 10.04 -20.06 -3.02
C TYR A 221 8.55 -20.00 -2.65
N ARG A 222 7.71 -19.58 -3.58
CA ARG A 222 6.25 -19.43 -3.39
C ARG A 222 5.43 -20.56 -4.03
N GLY A 223 6.08 -21.44 -4.83
CA GLY A 223 5.46 -22.61 -5.44
C GLY A 223 4.71 -22.34 -6.74
N TYR A 224 4.88 -21.17 -7.35
CA TYR A 224 4.33 -20.81 -8.67
C TYR A 224 5.11 -19.68 -9.33
N SER A 225 5.04 -19.62 -10.66
CA SER A 225 5.65 -18.60 -11.51
C SER A 225 4.64 -17.48 -11.88
N GLY A 226 5.12 -16.44 -12.57
CA GLY A 226 4.24 -15.45 -13.20
C GLY A 226 3.37 -16.06 -14.30
N ASP A 227 3.89 -17.04 -15.04
CA ASP A 227 3.14 -17.74 -16.09
C ASP A 227 2.03 -18.63 -15.50
N ASP A 228 2.29 -19.28 -14.34
CA ASP A 228 1.24 -20.00 -13.59
C ASP A 228 0.13 -19.06 -13.14
N LEU A 229 0.47 -17.83 -12.71
CA LEU A 229 -0.52 -16.81 -12.35
C LEU A 229 -1.37 -16.40 -13.56
N VAL A 230 -0.76 -16.15 -14.72
CA VAL A 230 -1.49 -15.86 -15.96
C VAL A 230 -2.46 -16.99 -16.28
N ALA A 231 -1.96 -18.23 -16.32
CA ALA A 231 -2.78 -19.39 -16.63
C ALA A 231 -3.97 -19.55 -15.69
N GLU A 232 -3.79 -19.26 -14.39
CA GLU A 232 -4.88 -19.35 -13.40
C GLU A 232 -5.89 -18.20 -13.56
N LEU A 233 -5.44 -16.96 -13.84
CA LEU A 233 -6.31 -15.82 -14.11
C LEU A 233 -7.17 -16.08 -15.35
N GLU A 234 -6.56 -16.49 -16.47
CA GLU A 234 -7.25 -16.78 -17.73
C GLU A 234 -8.21 -17.97 -17.61
N ALA A 235 -7.83 -19.02 -16.86
CA ALA A 235 -8.71 -20.17 -16.59
C ALA A 235 -9.97 -19.76 -15.82
N ASN A 236 -9.92 -18.67 -15.06
CA ASN A 236 -11.03 -18.07 -14.35
C ASN A 236 -11.72 -16.93 -15.14
N GLY A 237 -11.39 -16.72 -16.42
CA GLY A 237 -12.03 -15.74 -17.28
C GLY A 237 -11.63 -14.29 -17.05
N VAL A 238 -10.47 -14.07 -16.43
CA VAL A 238 -9.88 -12.73 -16.25
C VAL A 238 -9.07 -12.38 -17.51
N HIS A 239 -9.27 -11.18 -18.06
CA HIS A 239 -8.52 -10.66 -19.19
C HIS A 239 -7.17 -10.10 -18.70
N VAL A 240 -6.06 -10.77 -19.06
CA VAL A 240 -4.71 -10.35 -18.70
C VAL A 240 -4.11 -9.55 -19.83
N LEU A 241 -3.85 -8.27 -19.61
CA LEU A 241 -3.29 -7.37 -20.63
C LEU A 241 -1.82 -7.05 -20.34
N GLN A 242 -0.96 -7.17 -21.38
CA GLN A 242 0.48 -6.93 -21.29
C GLN A 242 0.99 -6.16 -22.53
N ASP A 243 0.84 -4.85 -22.55
CA ASP A 243 0.99 -3.94 -23.71
C ASP A 243 -0.02 -4.25 -24.80
N GLU A 244 -1.27 -4.44 -24.37
CA GLU A 244 -2.40 -4.81 -25.22
C GLU A 244 -3.61 -3.94 -24.88
N ASN A 245 -4.57 -3.88 -25.79
CA ASN A 245 -5.83 -3.18 -25.58
C ASN A 245 -7.01 -4.03 -26.04
N GLU A 246 -8.17 -3.76 -25.46
CA GLU A 246 -9.44 -4.37 -25.83
C GLU A 246 -10.54 -3.29 -25.88
N LEU A 247 -11.31 -3.28 -26.96
CA LEU A 247 -12.49 -2.43 -27.11
C LEU A 247 -13.72 -3.16 -26.56
N ILE A 248 -14.34 -2.60 -25.54
CA ILE A 248 -15.56 -3.14 -24.93
C ILE A 248 -16.78 -2.29 -25.31
N ASP A 249 -17.88 -2.98 -25.64
CA ASP A 249 -19.18 -2.38 -25.95
C ASP A 249 -19.12 -1.31 -27.05
N ASP A 250 -18.13 -1.39 -27.94
CA ASP A 250 -17.89 -0.44 -29.03
C ASP A 250 -17.83 1.03 -28.56
N ARG A 251 -17.35 1.27 -27.30
CA ARG A 251 -17.33 2.58 -26.65
C ARG A 251 -16.08 2.87 -25.82
N ILE A 252 -15.47 1.85 -25.24
CA ILE A 252 -14.40 2.04 -24.24
C ILE A 252 -13.25 1.10 -24.55
N TYR A 253 -12.06 1.65 -24.69
CA TYR A 253 -10.82 0.87 -24.67
C TYR A 253 -10.34 0.63 -23.25
N ILE A 254 -10.05 -0.62 -22.92
CA ILE A 254 -9.23 -0.99 -21.77
C ILE A 254 -7.83 -1.29 -22.30
N VAL A 255 -6.86 -0.50 -21.88
CA VAL A 255 -5.46 -0.60 -22.31
C VAL A 255 -4.62 -1.05 -21.13
N GLY A 256 -4.00 -2.21 -21.22
CA GLY A 256 -3.13 -2.75 -20.18
C GLY A 256 -1.67 -2.55 -20.53
N ARG A 257 -0.95 -1.85 -19.70
CA ARG A 257 0.48 -1.58 -19.87
C ARG A 257 1.32 -2.53 -19.04
N ARG A 258 2.42 -3.06 -19.59
CA ARG A 258 3.42 -3.82 -18.83
C ARG A 258 3.99 -2.97 -17.72
N ASP A 259 4.27 -3.60 -16.57
CA ASP A 259 4.88 -2.89 -15.46
C ASP A 259 6.28 -2.34 -15.80
N ARG A 260 6.61 -1.18 -15.25
CA ARG A 260 7.89 -0.51 -15.45
C ARG A 260 9.10 -1.37 -15.07
N SER A 261 8.96 -2.26 -14.08
CA SER A 261 10.04 -3.17 -13.66
C SER A 261 10.47 -4.17 -14.76
N GLU A 262 9.66 -4.33 -15.81
CA GLU A 262 9.95 -5.22 -16.93
C GLU A 262 10.67 -4.53 -18.09
N GLU A 263 10.74 -3.21 -18.10
CA GLU A 263 11.33 -2.41 -19.17
C GLU A 263 12.74 -2.92 -19.57
N ALA A 264 13.58 -3.19 -18.58
CA ALA A 264 14.95 -3.67 -18.81
C ALA A 264 15.05 -5.15 -19.22
N LYS A 265 14.00 -5.97 -19.01
CA LYS A 265 14.02 -7.42 -19.22
C LYS A 265 13.34 -7.84 -20.51
N GLN A 266 12.15 -7.34 -20.77
CA GLN A 266 11.28 -7.78 -21.86
C GLN A 266 10.90 -6.63 -22.81
N GLY A 267 11.32 -5.40 -22.50
CA GLY A 267 10.85 -4.19 -23.11
C GLY A 267 9.44 -3.82 -22.59
N ARG A 268 9.12 -2.53 -22.70
CA ARG A 268 7.81 -1.95 -22.40
C ARG A 268 7.48 -1.05 -23.58
N VAL A 269 6.34 -1.25 -24.18
CA VAL A 269 5.90 -0.43 -25.31
C VAL A 269 5.68 1.00 -24.86
N ASP A 270 6.18 1.98 -25.62
CA ASP A 270 5.90 3.39 -25.34
C ASP A 270 4.42 3.72 -25.59
N MET A 271 3.96 4.80 -24.97
CA MET A 271 2.54 5.18 -25.04
C MET A 271 2.09 5.53 -26.45
N GLU A 272 2.92 6.16 -27.26
CA GLU A 272 2.60 6.52 -28.65
C GLU A 272 2.31 5.27 -29.47
N THR A 273 3.16 4.23 -29.36
CA THR A 273 2.96 2.95 -30.03
C THR A 273 1.77 2.18 -29.48
N LEU A 274 1.60 2.14 -28.15
CA LEU A 274 0.52 1.38 -27.50
C LEU A 274 -0.87 1.93 -27.85
N THR A 275 -0.97 3.22 -28.12
CA THR A 275 -2.24 3.90 -28.42
C THR A 275 -2.44 4.24 -29.87
N ALA A 276 -1.47 3.91 -30.76
CA ALA A 276 -1.48 4.30 -32.19
C ALA A 276 -2.74 3.85 -32.96
N ASP A 277 -3.30 2.72 -32.60
CA ASP A 277 -4.48 2.12 -33.30
C ASP A 277 -5.81 2.43 -32.57
N LEU A 278 -5.81 3.23 -31.49
CA LEU A 278 -7.04 3.59 -30.79
C LEU A 278 -7.82 4.64 -31.59
N ASP A 279 -9.14 4.48 -31.65
CA ASP A 279 -10.05 5.49 -32.19
C ASP A 279 -10.34 6.54 -31.10
N ASP A 280 -9.91 7.76 -31.31
CA ASP A 280 -10.06 8.90 -30.39
C ASP A 280 -11.53 9.24 -30.06
N SER A 281 -12.48 8.74 -30.83
CA SER A 281 -13.92 8.91 -30.55
C SER A 281 -14.40 8.05 -29.37
N HIS A 282 -13.66 7.00 -29.02
CA HIS A 282 -13.93 6.12 -27.88
C HIS A 282 -13.19 6.58 -26.62
N PHE A 283 -13.76 6.27 -25.47
CA PHE A 283 -13.10 6.57 -24.19
C PHE A 283 -12.01 5.53 -23.89
N SER A 284 -10.84 5.98 -23.45
CA SER A 284 -9.71 5.09 -23.16
C SER A 284 -9.34 5.08 -21.68
N ILE A 285 -9.26 3.88 -21.10
CA ILE A 285 -8.78 3.65 -19.73
C ILE A 285 -7.47 2.89 -19.81
N VAL A 286 -6.38 3.52 -19.39
CA VAL A 286 -5.07 2.88 -19.29
C VAL A 286 -4.87 2.37 -17.89
N MET A 287 -4.56 1.10 -17.76
CA MET A 287 -4.14 0.45 -16.52
C MET A 287 -2.61 0.40 -16.51
N ASP A 288 -1.97 1.17 -15.66
CA ASP A 288 -0.51 1.22 -15.47
C ASP A 288 -0.21 1.18 -13.98
N HIS A 289 0.34 0.07 -13.49
CA HIS A 289 0.50 -0.15 -12.06
C HIS A 289 1.29 0.95 -11.37
N GLN A 290 2.48 1.31 -11.90
CA GLN A 290 3.30 2.37 -11.31
C GLN A 290 2.91 3.74 -11.90
N PRO A 291 2.57 4.73 -11.05
CA PRO A 291 2.15 6.07 -11.48
C PRO A 291 3.32 6.90 -12.00
N CYS A 292 3.83 6.54 -13.16
CA CYS A 292 4.96 7.18 -13.83
C CYS A 292 4.62 7.46 -15.30
N ASP A 293 5.46 8.23 -15.99
CA ASP A 293 5.27 8.61 -17.40
C ASP A 293 4.02 9.47 -17.69
N TYR A 294 3.54 10.23 -16.72
CA TYR A 294 2.34 11.07 -16.86
C TYR A 294 2.42 12.04 -18.03
N GLU A 295 3.62 12.55 -18.36
CA GLU A 295 3.83 13.42 -19.52
C GLU A 295 3.55 12.67 -20.83
N ALA A 296 4.10 11.46 -21.00
CA ALA A 296 3.88 10.65 -22.18
C ALA A 296 2.43 10.16 -22.29
N GLN A 297 1.82 9.78 -21.15
CA GLN A 297 0.42 9.36 -21.08
C GLN A 297 -0.54 10.51 -21.43
N ALA A 298 -0.30 11.73 -20.95
CA ALA A 298 -1.10 12.89 -21.31
C ALA A 298 -0.92 13.27 -22.80
N ALA A 299 0.31 13.20 -23.31
CA ALA A 299 0.60 13.49 -24.72
C ALA A 299 -0.02 12.49 -25.69
N SER A 300 -0.28 11.24 -25.27
CA SER A 300 -0.94 10.22 -26.09
C SER A 300 -2.45 10.41 -26.23
N GLY A 301 -3.05 11.38 -25.52
CA GLY A 301 -4.45 11.72 -25.64
C GLY A 301 -5.44 10.75 -24.98
N VAL A 302 -4.96 9.83 -24.12
CA VAL A 302 -5.83 8.92 -23.37
C VAL A 302 -6.67 9.69 -22.32
N ASP A 303 -7.87 9.16 -22.02
CA ASP A 303 -8.84 9.89 -21.17
C ASP A 303 -8.62 9.66 -19.68
N LEU A 304 -8.23 8.44 -19.29
CA LEU A 304 -8.05 8.04 -17.92
C LEU A 304 -6.86 7.09 -17.75
N VAL A 305 -6.03 7.34 -16.77
CA VAL A 305 -4.98 6.42 -16.31
C VAL A 305 -5.27 6.03 -14.87
N VAL A 306 -5.21 4.74 -14.57
CA VAL A 306 -5.41 4.19 -13.22
C VAL A 306 -4.17 3.44 -12.77
N SER A 307 -3.73 3.71 -11.52
CA SER A 307 -2.50 3.19 -10.95
C SER A 307 -2.66 2.81 -9.47
N GLY A 308 -1.73 1.99 -8.97
CA GLY A 308 -1.55 1.62 -7.57
C GLY A 308 -0.14 1.89 -7.06
N HIS A 309 0.58 0.84 -6.63
CA HIS A 309 2.01 0.77 -6.31
C HIS A 309 2.44 1.48 -5.02
N THR A 310 2.02 2.70 -4.82
CA THR A 310 2.53 3.58 -3.76
C THR A 310 1.91 3.34 -2.40
N HIS A 311 0.83 2.56 -2.34
CA HIS A 311 0.01 2.33 -1.14
C HIS A 311 -0.42 3.63 -0.42
N GLY A 312 -0.47 4.76 -1.14
CA GLY A 312 -0.71 6.07 -0.56
C GLY A 312 0.34 6.50 0.48
N GLY A 313 1.59 5.99 0.34
CA GLY A 313 2.71 6.25 1.26
C GLY A 313 2.61 5.55 2.61
N GLN A 314 1.68 4.60 2.78
CA GLN A 314 1.47 3.74 3.96
C GLN A 314 1.51 4.45 5.32
N LEU A 315 2.68 4.93 5.75
CA LEU A 315 2.92 5.49 7.07
C LEU A 315 3.07 7.01 7.03
N PHE A 316 2.38 7.71 7.95
CA PHE A 316 2.62 9.14 8.14
C PHE A 316 4.05 9.38 8.71
N PRO A 317 4.83 10.32 8.18
CA PRO A 317 4.49 11.29 7.12
C PRO A 317 5.08 10.93 5.73
N LEU A 318 5.27 9.64 5.39
CA LEU A 318 5.99 9.22 4.18
C LEU A 318 5.37 9.80 2.89
N MET A 319 4.05 9.76 2.73
CA MET A 319 3.38 10.33 1.55
C MET A 319 3.79 11.79 1.30
N GLN A 320 3.92 12.60 2.37
CA GLN A 320 4.33 13.99 2.26
C GLN A 320 5.79 14.12 1.81
N PHE A 321 6.66 13.23 2.28
CA PHE A 321 8.06 13.20 1.87
C PHE A 321 8.23 12.69 0.44
N GLU A 322 7.51 11.67 0.05
CA GLU A 322 7.53 11.12 -1.31
C GLU A 322 7.05 12.16 -2.32
N ASN A 323 5.91 12.82 -2.08
CA ASN A 323 5.44 13.92 -2.93
C ASN A 323 6.40 15.11 -3.00
N LEU A 324 7.10 15.42 -1.88
CA LEU A 324 8.03 16.57 -1.84
C LEU A 324 9.35 16.27 -2.55
N MET A 325 9.83 15.04 -2.48
CA MET A 325 11.17 14.65 -2.90
C MET A 325 11.19 13.82 -4.18
N ALA A 326 10.03 13.42 -4.72
CA ALA A 326 9.88 12.51 -5.87
C ALA A 326 10.80 11.27 -5.74
N LEU A 327 10.84 10.67 -4.55
CA LEU A 327 11.84 9.66 -4.17
C LEU A 327 11.72 8.33 -4.93
N GLY A 328 10.55 8.00 -5.44
CA GLY A 328 10.29 6.74 -6.17
C GLY A 328 10.44 6.86 -7.69
N GLY A 329 10.50 8.07 -8.22
CA GLY A 329 10.31 8.34 -9.64
C GLY A 329 8.85 8.24 -10.06
N ASP A 330 7.93 8.31 -9.08
CA ASP A 330 6.50 8.36 -9.29
C ASP A 330 6.05 9.80 -9.47
N ASP A 331 5.16 10.03 -10.43
CA ASP A 331 4.59 11.35 -10.69
C ASP A 331 3.60 11.77 -9.60
N LYS A 332 2.96 10.78 -8.96
CA LYS A 332 1.96 11.01 -7.92
C LYS A 332 1.88 9.83 -6.93
N VAL A 333 1.74 10.14 -5.65
CA VAL A 333 1.64 9.11 -4.60
C VAL A 333 0.19 8.67 -4.34
N TYR A 334 -0.81 9.55 -4.46
CA TYR A 334 -2.20 9.22 -4.14
C TYR A 334 -3.21 10.21 -4.68
N GLY A 335 -4.38 9.70 -5.05
CA GLY A 335 -5.57 10.48 -5.36
C GLY A 335 -5.67 10.88 -6.82
N TYR A 336 -6.47 11.91 -7.10
CA TYR A 336 -6.81 12.37 -8.44
C TYR A 336 -5.94 13.55 -8.88
N GLU A 337 -5.62 13.57 -10.17
CA GLU A 337 -5.00 14.70 -10.87
C GLU A 337 -5.52 14.77 -12.31
N LYS A 338 -5.53 15.94 -12.90
CA LYS A 338 -5.78 16.12 -14.33
C LYS A 338 -4.61 16.86 -14.96
N ARG A 339 -4.04 16.29 -16.03
CA ARG A 339 -3.04 16.95 -16.88
C ARG A 339 -3.59 17.03 -18.29
N GLU A 340 -3.68 18.22 -18.85
CA GLU A 340 -4.32 18.44 -20.14
C GLU A 340 -5.74 17.89 -20.16
N ASN A 341 -6.02 16.89 -21.01
CA ASN A 341 -7.31 16.23 -21.09
C ASN A 341 -7.34 14.89 -20.33
N THR A 342 -6.20 14.36 -19.90
CA THR A 342 -6.07 13.06 -19.25
C THR A 342 -6.31 13.15 -17.75
N ASN A 343 -7.14 12.27 -17.24
CA ASN A 343 -7.42 12.08 -15.82
C ASN A 343 -6.49 11.01 -15.26
N PHE A 344 -5.93 11.23 -14.07
CA PHE A 344 -5.06 10.27 -13.38
C PHE A 344 -5.61 9.95 -12.01
N ILE A 345 -5.71 8.66 -11.68
CA ILE A 345 -6.16 8.18 -10.39
C ILE A 345 -5.12 7.19 -9.85
N VAL A 346 -4.56 7.49 -8.68
CA VAL A 346 -3.70 6.58 -7.93
C VAL A 346 -4.44 6.14 -6.68
N THR A 347 -4.72 4.83 -6.56
CA THR A 347 -5.35 4.27 -5.36
C THR A 347 -4.31 3.98 -4.27
N SER A 348 -4.75 3.97 -3.03
CA SER A 348 -3.92 3.52 -1.89
C SER A 348 -3.91 2.00 -1.70
N GLY A 349 -4.51 1.27 -2.64
CA GLY A 349 -4.58 -0.19 -2.62
C GLY A 349 -5.63 -0.77 -1.67
N ILE A 350 -6.10 -1.98 -2.01
CA ILE A 350 -7.11 -2.70 -1.21
C ILE A 350 -6.50 -3.33 0.05
N SER A 351 -5.17 -3.50 0.08
CA SER A 351 -4.38 -4.05 1.18
C SER A 351 -3.12 -3.22 1.40
N ASP A 352 -2.09 -3.84 1.93
CA ASP A 352 -0.80 -3.23 2.20
C ASP A 352 0.34 -4.20 1.88
N TRP A 353 1.56 -3.68 1.66
CA TRP A 353 2.73 -4.52 1.44
C TRP A 353 3.56 -4.63 2.71
N ALA A 354 3.82 -5.86 3.16
CA ALA A 354 4.69 -6.21 4.29
C ALA A 354 4.32 -5.56 5.65
N ILE A 355 3.69 -4.39 5.68
CA ILE A 355 3.34 -3.61 6.88
C ILE A 355 1.85 -3.79 7.18
N LYS A 356 1.51 -4.07 8.45
CA LYS A 356 0.12 -4.29 8.89
C LYS A 356 -0.56 -3.01 9.41
N PHE A 357 -0.02 -1.84 9.07
CA PHE A 357 -0.47 -0.55 9.58
C PHE A 357 -0.50 0.50 8.47
N LYS A 358 -1.61 1.16 8.24
CA LYS A 358 -1.71 2.39 7.46
C LYS A 358 -1.98 3.56 8.39
N THR A 359 -1.07 4.51 8.50
CA THR A 359 -1.24 5.68 9.36
C THR A 359 -1.25 6.99 8.59
N GLY A 360 -0.88 6.96 7.30
CA GLY A 360 -0.93 8.08 6.37
C GLY A 360 -2.14 8.07 5.44
N CYS A 361 -2.72 6.90 5.21
CA CYS A 361 -3.88 6.66 4.36
C CYS A 361 -4.72 5.51 4.91
N ARG A 362 -5.58 4.91 4.11
CA ARG A 362 -6.40 3.74 4.44
C ARG A 362 -6.55 2.83 3.23
N SER A 363 -6.80 1.55 3.44
CA SER A 363 -7.09 0.63 2.34
C SER A 363 -8.42 0.99 1.67
N GLU A 364 -8.47 0.91 0.34
CA GLU A 364 -9.67 1.30 -0.42
C GLU A 364 -9.84 0.48 -1.69
N TYR A 365 -11.07 0.43 -2.19
CA TYR A 365 -11.36 0.22 -3.59
C TYR A 365 -11.94 1.51 -4.16
N VAL A 366 -11.78 1.71 -5.47
CA VAL A 366 -12.21 2.95 -6.12
C VAL A 366 -13.36 2.64 -7.09
N LEU A 367 -14.43 3.43 -7.02
CA LEU A 367 -15.46 3.49 -8.05
C LEU A 367 -15.22 4.70 -8.94
N ILE A 368 -15.26 4.51 -10.24
CA ILE A 368 -15.07 5.55 -11.24
C ILE A 368 -16.34 5.62 -12.08
N ASP A 369 -17.13 6.66 -11.82
CA ASP A 369 -18.34 6.94 -12.59
C ASP A 369 -17.97 7.81 -13.80
N ILE A 370 -17.99 7.25 -14.99
CA ILE A 370 -17.75 7.93 -16.26
C ILE A 370 -19.10 8.32 -16.84
N GLN A 371 -19.27 9.61 -17.14
CA GLN A 371 -20.50 10.20 -17.64
C GLN A 371 -20.23 10.90 -18.96
N GLY A 372 -20.74 10.39 -20.04
CA GLY A 372 -20.60 10.93 -21.39
C GLY A 372 -21.93 11.11 -22.10
N GLU A 373 -21.87 11.49 -23.37
CA GLU A 373 -23.06 11.52 -24.23
C GLU A 373 -23.66 10.12 -24.40
N ALA A 374 -25.00 10.04 -24.62
CA ALA A 374 -25.73 8.79 -24.77
C ALA A 374 -25.59 8.21 -26.20
#